data_d32f403239426e38124064213c0738ab
#
_entry.id   d32f403239426e38124064213c0738ab
#
_cell.length_a   1.000
_cell.length_b   1.000
_cell.length_c   1.000
_cell.angle_alpha   90.00
_cell.angle_beta   90.00
_cell.angle_gamma   90.00
#
_symmetry.space_group_name_H-M   'P 1'
#
loop_
_entity.id
_entity.type
_entity.pdbx_description
1 polymer ?
#
loop_
_entity_poly.entity_id
_entity_poly.type
_entity_poly.pdbx_seq_one_letter_code
_entity_poly.pdbx_strand_id
1 'polypeptide(L)'
;GRHWLDVVRFGESSGELTVNDDKPRSNAWRFRDAVIRALNEDVPFDQFVRFHFVPDKKNKELGQFIHLGTRLQDNANPNDKQFHRLDDMVATTGVAFLGISFGCARCHDHPVDPMSTEEYYQLTAMFWDQVKETPKAKRKTIPLEINEPRVLGKGSWRSPKQTVQPGFFKVLN
;
A
#
# COMPACT_ATOMS: atom_id res chain seq x y z
N GLY A 1 -15.16 -9.73 10.93
CA GLY A 1 -15.14 -8.56 10.04
C GLY A 1 -14.41 -7.37 10.65
N ARG A 2 -14.83 -6.89 11.84
CA ARG A 2 -14.30 -5.66 12.44
C ARG A 2 -12.77 -5.65 12.56
N HIS A 3 -12.20 -6.65 13.21
CA HIS A 3 -10.73 -6.71 13.40
C HIS A 3 -9.97 -6.77 12.07
N TRP A 4 -10.54 -7.42 11.05
CA TRP A 4 -9.94 -7.40 9.72
C TRP A 4 -9.93 -5.98 9.13
N LEU A 5 -11.03 -5.25 9.23
CA LEU A 5 -11.13 -3.87 8.75
C LEU A 5 -10.13 -2.95 9.45
N ASP A 6 -9.92 -3.14 10.76
CA ASP A 6 -8.92 -2.39 11.53
C ASP A 6 -7.50 -2.66 11.01
N VAL A 7 -7.15 -3.94 10.80
CA VAL A 7 -5.82 -4.36 10.34
C VAL A 7 -5.52 -3.84 8.92
N VAL A 8 -6.50 -3.87 8.02
CA VAL A 8 -6.33 -3.35 6.65
C VAL A 8 -6.53 -1.84 6.55
N ARG A 9 -6.55 -1.13 7.68
CA ARG A 9 -6.69 0.32 7.77
C ARG A 9 -7.90 0.88 7.02
N PHE A 10 -9.01 0.14 7.06
CA PHE A 10 -10.26 0.60 6.46
C PHE A 10 -10.76 1.89 7.12
N GLY A 11 -11.15 2.86 6.30
CA GLY A 11 -11.78 4.09 6.73
C GLY A 11 -12.80 4.56 5.70
N GLU A 12 -13.89 5.16 6.17
CA GLU A 12 -14.94 5.74 5.30
C GLU A 12 -14.62 7.17 4.89
N SER A 13 -13.49 7.71 5.36
CA SER A 13 -12.95 9.01 4.97
C SER A 13 -11.54 8.91 4.40
N SER A 14 -11.03 10.00 3.81
CA SER A 14 -9.70 10.02 3.20
C SER A 14 -8.56 9.89 4.22
N GLY A 15 -8.83 10.21 5.50
CA GLY A 15 -7.83 10.21 6.56
C GLY A 15 -6.72 11.22 6.30
N GLU A 16 -7.03 12.37 5.65
CA GLU A 16 -6.05 13.43 5.44
C GLU A 16 -5.60 14.01 6.78
N LEU A 17 -4.32 14.39 6.86
CA LEU A 17 -3.67 14.82 8.11
C LEU A 17 -4.23 16.12 8.71
N THR A 18 -5.13 16.83 8.02
CA THR A 18 -5.81 18.01 8.54
C THR A 18 -7.31 17.79 8.57
N VAL A 19 -7.92 18.14 9.68
CA VAL A 19 -9.36 17.95 9.97
C VAL A 19 -10.27 18.64 8.92
N ASN A 20 -9.78 19.68 8.25
CA ASN A 20 -10.56 20.44 7.27
C ASN A 20 -10.57 19.84 5.86
N ASP A 21 -9.68 18.87 5.58
CA ASP A 21 -9.51 18.28 4.25
C ASP A 21 -9.96 16.81 4.20
N ASP A 22 -10.42 16.26 5.32
CA ASP A 22 -10.91 14.88 5.38
C ASP A 22 -12.23 14.75 4.62
N LYS A 23 -12.20 13.99 3.52
CA LYS A 23 -13.33 13.83 2.60
C LYS A 23 -13.92 12.42 2.71
N PRO A 24 -15.25 12.30 2.69
CA PRO A 24 -15.89 10.99 2.70
C PRO A 24 -15.50 10.18 1.44
N ARG A 25 -15.26 8.89 1.64
CA ARG A 25 -15.06 7.91 0.56
C ARG A 25 -16.41 7.26 0.24
N SER A 26 -17.14 7.81 -0.69
CA SER A 26 -18.53 7.41 -1.03
C SER A 26 -18.71 5.93 -1.35
N ASN A 27 -17.65 5.21 -1.73
CA ASN A 27 -17.69 3.80 -2.11
C ASN A 27 -16.95 2.87 -1.12
N ALA A 28 -16.45 3.39 0.00
CA ALA A 28 -15.67 2.58 0.96
C ALA A 28 -16.50 1.43 1.54
N TRP A 29 -17.78 1.64 1.79
CA TRP A 29 -18.72 0.62 2.29
C TRP A 29 -18.73 -0.65 1.45
N ARG A 30 -18.43 -0.57 0.14
CA ARG A 30 -18.39 -1.75 -0.75
C ARG A 30 -17.29 -2.73 -0.36
N PHE A 31 -16.13 -2.23 0.04
CA PHE A 31 -15.05 -3.07 0.56
C PHE A 31 -15.47 -3.73 1.88
N ARG A 32 -16.01 -2.95 2.81
CA ARG A 32 -16.52 -3.46 4.11
C ARG A 32 -17.53 -4.58 3.90
N ASP A 33 -18.52 -4.36 3.04
CA ASP A 33 -19.57 -5.33 2.77
C ASP A 33 -19.03 -6.58 2.05
N ALA A 34 -18.02 -6.43 1.19
CA ALA A 34 -17.35 -7.56 0.56
C ALA A 34 -16.56 -8.40 1.58
N VAL A 35 -15.89 -7.78 2.54
CA VAL A 35 -15.24 -8.49 3.66
C VAL A 35 -16.26 -9.26 4.49
N ILE A 36 -17.37 -8.61 4.86
CA ILE A 36 -18.45 -9.26 5.64
C ILE A 36 -19.00 -10.45 4.87
N ARG A 37 -19.28 -10.29 3.59
CA ARG A 37 -19.78 -11.36 2.72
C ARG A 37 -18.81 -12.53 2.64
N ALA A 38 -17.53 -12.27 2.36
CA ALA A 38 -16.52 -13.30 2.25
C ALA A 38 -16.37 -14.13 3.54
N LEU A 39 -16.43 -13.47 4.70
CA LEU A 39 -16.39 -14.14 6.00
C LEU A 39 -17.67 -14.94 6.29
N ASN A 40 -18.85 -14.44 5.90
CA ASN A 40 -20.12 -15.16 6.07
C ASN A 40 -20.24 -16.35 5.13
N GLU A 41 -19.62 -16.30 3.96
CA GLU A 41 -19.54 -17.40 2.98
C GLU A 41 -18.42 -18.40 3.31
N ASP A 42 -17.69 -18.19 4.43
CA ASP A 42 -16.56 -19.01 4.86
C ASP A 42 -15.51 -19.22 3.74
N VAL A 43 -15.19 -18.13 3.04
CA VAL A 43 -14.18 -18.17 1.96
C VAL A 43 -12.83 -18.61 2.56
N PRO A 44 -12.16 -19.63 1.98
CA PRO A 44 -10.85 -20.08 2.44
C PRO A 44 -9.85 -18.92 2.51
N PHE A 45 -9.01 -18.90 3.55
CA PHE A 45 -8.14 -17.76 3.84
C PHE A 45 -7.17 -17.42 2.69
N ASP A 46 -6.61 -18.44 2.03
CA ASP A 46 -5.75 -18.28 0.85
C ASP A 46 -6.48 -17.59 -0.30
N GLN A 47 -7.73 -17.94 -0.56
CA GLN A 47 -8.57 -17.27 -1.56
C GLN A 47 -8.94 -15.86 -1.12
N PHE A 48 -9.29 -15.68 0.15
CA PHE A 48 -9.57 -14.36 0.71
C PHE A 48 -8.39 -13.41 0.55
N VAL A 49 -7.16 -13.85 0.88
CA VAL A 49 -5.93 -13.10 0.64
C VAL A 49 -5.76 -12.78 -0.84
N ARG A 50 -5.89 -13.78 -1.71
CA ARG A 50 -5.74 -13.62 -3.16
C ARG A 50 -6.66 -12.54 -3.71
N PHE A 51 -7.92 -12.47 -3.27
CA PHE A 51 -8.89 -11.49 -3.76
C PHE A 51 -8.54 -10.04 -3.39
N HIS A 52 -7.69 -9.80 -2.39
CA HIS A 52 -7.20 -8.46 -2.09
C HIS A 52 -6.20 -7.94 -3.13
N PHE A 53 -5.49 -8.83 -3.82
CA PHE A 53 -4.47 -8.48 -4.81
C PHE A 53 -4.89 -8.79 -6.25
N VAL A 54 -5.58 -9.90 -6.45
CA VAL A 54 -6.03 -10.39 -7.76
C VAL A 54 -7.51 -10.80 -7.66
N PRO A 55 -8.42 -9.82 -7.53
CA PRO A 55 -9.84 -10.13 -7.36
C PRO A 55 -10.45 -10.69 -8.65
N ASP A 56 -11.42 -11.58 -8.48
CA ASP A 56 -12.31 -12.02 -9.57
C ASP A 56 -13.52 -11.07 -9.72
N LYS A 57 -14.42 -11.40 -10.65
CA LYS A 57 -15.63 -10.59 -10.89
C LYS A 57 -16.57 -10.50 -9.68
N LYS A 58 -16.67 -11.57 -8.88
CA LYS A 58 -17.55 -11.63 -7.69
C LYS A 58 -16.96 -10.83 -6.52
N ASN A 59 -15.64 -10.82 -6.40
CA ASN A 59 -14.91 -10.28 -5.25
C ASN A 59 -14.09 -9.01 -5.60
N LYS A 60 -14.44 -8.32 -6.70
CA LYS A 60 -13.73 -7.14 -7.20
C LYS A 60 -13.59 -6.02 -6.16
N GLU A 61 -14.51 -5.92 -5.22
CA GLU A 61 -14.48 -4.92 -4.18
C GLU A 61 -13.36 -5.15 -3.16
N LEU A 62 -12.93 -6.40 -2.94
CA LEU A 62 -11.77 -6.71 -2.08
C LEU A 62 -10.46 -6.14 -2.64
N GLY A 63 -10.34 -6.02 -3.96
CA GLY A 63 -9.20 -5.35 -4.61
C GLY A 63 -9.09 -3.86 -4.30
N GLN A 64 -10.11 -3.23 -3.70
CA GLN A 64 -10.01 -1.84 -3.20
C GLN A 64 -9.01 -1.71 -2.05
N PHE A 65 -8.55 -2.81 -1.45
CA PHE A 65 -7.47 -2.85 -0.46
C PHE A 65 -6.29 -1.95 -0.84
N ILE A 66 -5.88 -1.97 -2.13
CA ILE A 66 -4.79 -1.14 -2.66
C ILE A 66 -5.06 0.37 -2.50
N HIS A 67 -6.33 0.77 -2.43
CA HIS A 67 -6.75 2.17 -2.37
C HIS A 67 -7.20 2.62 -0.97
N LEU A 68 -7.15 1.72 0.02
CA LEU A 68 -7.36 2.09 1.42
C LEU A 68 -6.17 2.91 1.96
N GLY A 69 -6.20 3.24 3.23
CA GLY A 69 -5.14 4.01 3.87
C GLY A 69 -5.28 5.52 3.69
N THR A 70 -4.45 6.24 4.41
CA THR A 70 -4.44 7.70 4.44
C THR A 70 -3.84 8.28 3.15
N ARG A 71 -4.21 9.52 2.84
CA ARG A 71 -3.65 10.27 1.71
C ARG A 71 -3.00 11.55 2.18
N LEU A 72 -1.88 11.92 1.58
CA LEU A 72 -1.34 13.25 1.75
C LEU A 72 -2.21 14.28 1.02
N GLN A 73 -2.19 15.51 1.53
CA GLN A 73 -2.95 16.63 0.95
C GLN A 73 -2.70 16.81 -0.54
N ASP A 74 -3.69 17.33 -1.24
CA ASP A 74 -3.63 17.55 -2.69
C ASP A 74 -2.47 18.44 -3.15
N ASN A 75 -2.00 19.36 -2.28
CA ASN A 75 -0.86 20.25 -2.55
C ASN A 75 0.50 19.65 -2.18
N ALA A 76 0.56 18.46 -1.58
CA ALA A 76 1.82 17.81 -1.26
C ALA A 76 2.59 17.42 -2.54
N ASN A 77 3.92 17.32 -2.42
CA ASN A 77 4.79 16.92 -3.52
C ASN A 77 4.37 15.53 -4.06
N PRO A 78 4.24 15.34 -5.38
CA PRO A 78 3.85 14.05 -5.98
C PRO A 78 4.76 12.87 -5.57
N ASN A 79 6.07 13.12 -5.42
CA ASN A 79 6.99 12.08 -4.95
C ASN A 79 6.68 11.69 -3.50
N ASP A 80 6.42 12.66 -2.61
CA ASP A 80 6.05 12.37 -1.22
C ASP A 80 4.73 11.56 -1.18
N LYS A 81 3.75 11.90 -2.00
CA LYS A 81 2.48 11.14 -2.12
C LYS A 81 2.71 9.72 -2.57
N GLN A 82 3.48 9.52 -3.63
CA GLN A 82 3.75 8.19 -4.16
C GLN A 82 4.46 7.30 -3.14
N PHE A 83 5.55 7.81 -2.55
CA PHE A 83 6.31 7.02 -1.59
C PHE A 83 5.56 6.80 -0.27
N HIS A 84 4.72 7.75 0.16
CA HIS A 84 3.83 7.53 1.30
C HIS A 84 2.85 6.37 1.04
N ARG A 85 2.23 6.34 -0.15
CA ARG A 85 1.30 5.27 -0.51
C ARG A 85 1.98 3.91 -0.66
N LEU A 86 3.17 3.87 -1.24
CA LEU A 86 3.95 2.65 -1.36
C LEU A 86 4.34 2.08 0.00
N ASP A 87 4.83 2.96 0.89
CA ASP A 87 5.21 2.59 2.26
C ASP A 87 4.00 2.05 3.05
N ASP A 88 2.87 2.74 2.98
CA ASP A 88 1.62 2.32 3.61
C ASP A 88 1.14 0.96 3.07
N MET A 89 1.20 0.72 1.75
CA MET A 89 0.85 -0.56 1.14
C MET A 89 1.73 -1.70 1.61
N VAL A 90 3.05 -1.50 1.59
CA VAL A 90 4.01 -2.53 2.00
C VAL A 90 3.87 -2.83 3.49
N ALA A 91 3.80 -1.79 4.33
CA ALA A 91 3.64 -1.96 5.77
C ALA A 91 2.35 -2.70 6.12
N THR A 92 1.23 -2.31 5.50
CA THR A 92 -0.07 -2.95 5.76
C THR A 92 -0.12 -4.38 5.23
N THR A 93 0.46 -4.64 4.05
CA THR A 93 0.56 -6.00 3.50
C THR A 93 1.31 -6.92 4.46
N GLY A 94 2.42 -6.45 5.01
CA GLY A 94 3.19 -7.20 6.01
C GLY A 94 2.38 -7.55 7.24
N VAL A 95 1.79 -6.55 7.86
CA VAL A 95 1.02 -6.75 9.10
C VAL A 95 -0.22 -7.59 8.87
N ALA A 96 -1.00 -7.28 7.80
CA ALA A 96 -2.29 -7.93 7.57
C ALA A 96 -2.20 -9.39 7.13
N PHE A 97 -1.23 -9.72 6.29
CA PHE A 97 -1.19 -11.04 5.63
C PHE A 97 -0.04 -11.93 6.11
N LEU A 98 1.04 -11.35 6.64
CA LEU A 98 2.22 -12.09 7.04
C LEU A 98 2.55 -11.96 8.54
N GLY A 99 1.91 -11.03 9.25
CA GLY A 99 2.20 -10.76 10.66
C GLY A 99 3.57 -10.13 10.90
N ILE A 100 4.19 -9.53 9.87
CA ILE A 100 5.53 -8.94 9.90
C ILE A 100 5.44 -7.43 9.77
N SER A 101 6.22 -6.69 10.57
CA SER A 101 6.29 -5.23 10.49
C SER A 101 7.39 -4.78 9.52
N PHE A 102 7.06 -4.57 8.26
CA PHE A 102 8.04 -4.23 7.22
C PHE A 102 8.62 -2.82 7.32
N GLY A 103 7.97 -1.90 8.02
CA GLY A 103 8.36 -0.50 8.04
C GLY A 103 9.82 -0.23 8.48
N CYS A 104 10.38 -1.07 9.35
CA CYS A 104 11.78 -0.94 9.78
C CYS A 104 12.76 -1.15 8.61
N ALA A 105 12.45 -2.09 7.71
CA ALA A 105 13.31 -2.43 6.58
C ALA A 105 13.39 -1.35 5.50
N ARG A 106 12.57 -0.32 5.60
CA ARG A 106 12.64 0.86 4.72
C ARG A 106 13.99 1.59 4.80
N CYS A 107 14.63 1.61 5.98
CA CYS A 107 15.82 2.42 6.23
C CYS A 107 17.10 1.58 6.42
N HIS A 108 16.96 0.41 7.01
CA HIS A 108 18.04 -0.54 7.33
C HIS A 108 17.45 -1.96 7.32
N ASP A 109 18.29 -2.98 7.27
CA ASP A 109 17.82 -4.36 7.37
C ASP A 109 17.01 -4.57 8.66
N HIS A 110 15.97 -5.40 8.59
CA HIS A 110 15.06 -5.59 9.73
C HIS A 110 15.84 -6.18 10.93
N PRO A 111 15.66 -5.63 12.15
CA PRO A 111 16.50 -6.03 13.30
C PRO A 111 16.18 -7.41 13.84
N VAL A 112 15.00 -7.97 13.55
CA VAL A 112 14.51 -9.24 14.10
C VAL A 112 14.17 -10.22 12.98
N ASP A 113 13.34 -9.80 12.03
CA ASP A 113 12.89 -10.65 10.92
C ASP A 113 13.98 -10.72 9.83
N PRO A 114 14.15 -11.86 9.14
CA PRO A 114 15.18 -12.06 8.12
C PRO A 114 14.80 -11.34 6.82
N MET A 115 14.71 -10.02 6.86
CA MET A 115 14.33 -9.17 5.73
C MET A 115 15.32 -8.01 5.56
N SER A 116 15.89 -7.91 4.38
CA SER A 116 16.79 -6.83 4.01
C SER A 116 16.03 -5.58 3.52
N THR A 117 16.70 -4.44 3.56
CA THR A 117 16.23 -3.20 2.92
C THR A 117 15.96 -3.40 1.42
N GLU A 118 16.77 -4.19 0.73
CA GLU A 118 16.57 -4.47 -0.69
C GLU A 118 15.25 -5.22 -0.94
N GLU A 119 14.95 -6.26 -0.14
CA GLU A 119 13.70 -7.01 -0.24
C GLU A 119 12.46 -6.15 0.07
N TYR A 120 12.57 -5.20 1.01
CA TYR A 120 11.53 -4.20 1.22
C TYR A 120 11.22 -3.42 -0.08
N TYR A 121 12.27 -2.96 -0.81
CA TYR A 121 12.07 -2.23 -2.06
C TYR A 121 11.66 -3.12 -3.23
N GLN A 122 12.02 -4.39 -3.24
CA GLN A 122 11.49 -5.37 -4.20
C GLN A 122 9.98 -5.55 -4.01
N LEU A 123 9.50 -5.65 -2.77
CA LEU A 123 8.07 -5.67 -2.47
C LEU A 123 7.38 -4.34 -2.84
N THR A 124 8.04 -3.21 -2.57
CA THR A 124 7.58 -1.89 -3.01
C THR A 124 7.40 -1.83 -4.53
N ALA A 125 8.33 -2.44 -5.30
CA ALA A 125 8.26 -2.50 -6.75
C ALA A 125 7.04 -3.27 -7.28
N MET A 126 6.52 -4.26 -6.54
CA MET A 126 5.30 -4.98 -6.90
C MET A 126 4.05 -4.07 -6.91
N PHE A 127 4.05 -3.02 -6.07
CA PHE A 127 2.93 -2.08 -5.98
C PHE A 127 3.14 -0.79 -6.78
N TRP A 128 4.28 -0.66 -7.44
CA TRP A 128 4.70 0.59 -8.09
C TRP A 128 3.65 1.17 -9.04
N ASP A 129 3.17 0.36 -9.96
CA ASP A 129 2.22 0.82 -10.98
C ASP A 129 0.80 1.04 -10.44
N GLN A 130 0.41 0.29 -9.41
CA GLN A 130 -0.91 0.41 -8.79
C GLN A 130 -1.09 1.71 -8.01
N VAL A 131 -0.01 2.27 -7.46
CA VAL A 131 -0.06 3.49 -6.64
C VAL A 131 0.53 4.72 -7.31
N LYS A 132 0.96 4.59 -8.56
CA LYS A 132 1.57 5.69 -9.32
C LYS A 132 0.64 6.89 -9.39
N GLU A 133 1.15 8.04 -8.96
CA GLU A 133 0.41 9.30 -9.07
C GLU A 133 0.29 9.73 -10.53
N THR A 134 -0.94 9.86 -11.02
CA THR A 134 -1.20 10.41 -12.36
C THR A 134 -1.27 11.94 -12.26
N PRO A 135 -0.46 12.69 -12.99
CA PRO A 135 -0.54 14.14 -13.00
C PRO A 135 -1.93 14.61 -13.44
N LYS A 136 -2.63 15.40 -12.62
CA LYS A 136 -3.89 16.03 -13.00
C LYS A 136 -3.58 17.13 -14.02
N ALA A 137 -4.13 17.03 -15.22
CA ALA A 137 -3.84 17.88 -16.39
C ALA A 137 -3.98 19.40 -16.22
N LYS A 138 -4.47 19.90 -15.08
CA LYS A 138 -4.73 21.32 -14.82
C LYS A 138 -3.80 22.00 -13.81
N ARG A 139 -2.85 21.31 -13.22
CA ARG A 139 -1.85 21.93 -12.31
C ARG A 139 -0.47 21.87 -12.95
N LYS A 140 0.34 22.94 -12.71
CA LYS A 140 1.77 22.96 -13.02
C LYS A 140 2.39 21.82 -12.22
N THR A 141 2.50 20.66 -12.83
CA THR A 141 2.88 19.41 -12.15
C THR A 141 4.37 19.42 -11.92
N ILE A 142 4.76 19.28 -10.66
CA ILE A 142 6.11 18.90 -10.31
C ILE A 142 6.29 17.49 -10.88
N PRO A 143 7.28 17.25 -11.75
CA PRO A 143 7.49 15.92 -12.31
C PRO A 143 7.87 14.93 -11.20
N LEU A 144 7.48 13.67 -11.37
CA LEU A 144 8.03 12.60 -10.55
C LEU A 144 9.54 12.50 -10.86
N GLU A 145 10.37 12.71 -9.86
CA GLU A 145 11.83 12.64 -9.99
C GLU A 145 12.32 11.20 -10.11
N ILE A 146 11.54 10.24 -9.55
CA ILE A 146 11.81 8.82 -9.61
C ILE A 146 10.69 8.14 -10.39
N ASN A 147 11.02 7.61 -11.57
CA ASN A 147 10.07 6.99 -12.51
C ASN A 147 10.08 5.46 -12.46
N GLU A 148 10.97 4.87 -11.69
CA GLU A 148 11.16 3.41 -11.56
C GLU A 148 11.44 3.02 -10.10
N PRO A 149 11.14 1.78 -9.69
CA PRO A 149 11.44 1.31 -8.34
C PRO A 149 12.93 1.32 -8.05
N ARG A 150 13.31 1.90 -6.89
CA ARG A 150 14.71 2.00 -6.43
C ARG A 150 14.82 1.76 -4.94
N VAL A 151 15.95 1.25 -4.50
CA VAL A 151 16.37 1.32 -3.10
C VAL A 151 16.58 2.79 -2.75
N LEU A 152 16.10 3.21 -1.57
CA LEU A 152 16.23 4.59 -1.11
C LEU A 152 17.15 4.66 0.12
N GLY A 153 18.12 5.56 0.07
CA GLY A 153 19.00 5.80 1.20
C GLY A 153 18.22 6.37 2.39
N LYS A 154 18.28 5.70 3.54
CA LYS A 154 17.56 6.09 4.77
C LYS A 154 16.05 6.31 4.53
N GLY A 155 15.44 5.53 3.62
CA GLY A 155 14.02 5.65 3.31
C GLY A 155 13.58 6.93 2.58
N SER A 156 14.51 7.73 2.08
CA SER A 156 14.20 9.01 1.42
C SER A 156 14.31 8.92 -0.09
N TRP A 157 13.23 9.25 -0.81
CA TRP A 157 13.25 9.33 -2.28
C TRP A 157 14.24 10.37 -2.82
N ARG A 158 14.67 11.34 -1.99
CA ARG A 158 15.73 12.31 -2.34
C ARG A 158 17.14 11.69 -2.33
N SER A 159 17.27 10.42 -1.92
CA SER A 159 18.52 9.67 -1.91
C SER A 159 18.36 8.34 -2.64
N PRO A 160 18.04 8.32 -3.95
CA PRO A 160 17.86 7.10 -4.71
C PRO A 160 19.19 6.37 -4.88
N LYS A 161 19.15 5.05 -4.75
CA LYS A 161 20.26 4.13 -5.01
C LYS A 161 19.96 3.29 -6.27
N GLN A 162 20.38 2.02 -6.26
CA GLN A 162 20.17 1.10 -7.37
C GLN A 162 18.68 0.82 -7.66
N THR A 163 18.37 0.56 -8.92
CA THR A 163 17.06 0.07 -9.36
C THR A 163 16.81 -1.33 -8.81
N VAL A 164 15.57 -1.64 -8.49
CA VAL A 164 15.16 -2.97 -8.06
C VAL A 164 14.05 -3.52 -8.96
N GLN A 165 14.03 -4.82 -9.12
CA GLN A 165 12.93 -5.54 -9.77
C GLN A 165 11.91 -6.00 -8.72
N PRO A 166 10.63 -6.17 -9.11
CA PRO A 166 9.65 -6.79 -8.24
C PRO A 166 10.14 -8.16 -7.76
N GLY A 167 9.98 -8.43 -6.47
CA GLY A 167 10.41 -9.68 -5.86
C GLY A 167 9.81 -9.88 -4.48
N PHE A 168 9.94 -11.11 -3.99
CA PHE A 168 9.47 -11.50 -2.67
C PHE A 168 10.64 -12.00 -1.81
N PHE A 169 10.43 -12.20 -0.51
CA PHE A 169 11.49 -12.54 0.43
C PHE A 169 12.15 -13.86 0.10
N LYS A 170 13.48 -13.89 0.11
CA LYS A 170 14.29 -15.09 -0.16
C LYS A 170 14.02 -16.20 0.86
N VAL A 171 13.72 -15.84 2.08
CA VAL A 171 13.43 -16.79 3.16
C VAL A 171 12.09 -17.52 2.98
N LEU A 172 11.20 -16.99 2.14
CA LEU A 172 9.89 -17.58 1.86
C LEU A 172 9.79 -18.24 0.47
N ASN A 173 10.91 -18.30 -0.27
CA ASN A 173 11.01 -18.92 -1.61
C ASN A 173 11.66 -20.31 -1.53
#